data_6f3f9d1c5bbed5e5a85d2a01a09001fe
#
_entry.id   6f3f9d1c5bbed5e5a85d2a01a09001fe
#
_cell.length_a   1.000
_cell.length_b   1.000
_cell.length_c   1.000
_cell.angle_alpha   90.00
_cell.angle_beta   90.00
_cell.angle_gamma   90.00
#
_symmetry.space_group_name_H-M   'P 1'
#
loop_
_entity.id
_entity.type
_entity.pdbx_description
1 polymer ?
#
loop_
_entity_poly.entity_id
_entity_poly.type
_entity_poly.pdbx_seq_one_letter_code
_entity_poly.pdbx_strand_id
1 'polypeptide(L)'
;MFKLLLTWDVKPGQEQEYIKFLTQELAPKVIALGLQLTDAWYNMYGDGPQVMAGGITEDLAAMQEILSNPEWEELEAKLLTFVDNYRRRVVETTGGFQL
;
A
#
# COMPACT_ATOMS: atom_id res chain seq x y z
N MET A 1 5.98 11.22 -12.32
CA MET A 1 5.45 10.66 -11.08
C MET A 1 5.45 9.16 -11.11
N PHE A 2 5.64 8.55 -9.97
CA PHE A 2 5.60 7.10 -9.86
C PHE A 2 4.56 6.72 -8.83
N LYS A 3 3.81 5.67 -9.11
CA LYS A 3 2.74 5.21 -8.23
C LYS A 3 3.00 3.80 -7.77
N LEU A 4 2.91 3.62 -6.45
CA LEU A 4 2.95 2.31 -5.82
C LEU A 4 1.52 1.80 -5.71
N LEU A 5 1.28 0.61 -6.24
CA LEU A 5 -0.01 -0.05 -6.17
C LEU A 5 0.12 -1.31 -5.33
N LEU A 6 -0.70 -1.41 -4.32
CA LEU A 6 -0.74 -2.55 -3.42
C LEU A 6 -2.13 -3.19 -3.47
N THR A 7 -2.16 -4.50 -3.54
CA THR A 7 -3.42 -5.24 -3.49
C THR A 7 -3.28 -6.42 -2.55
N TRP A 8 -4.36 -6.77 -1.87
CA TRP A 8 -4.37 -7.92 -0.97
C TRP A 8 -5.78 -8.30 -0.57
N ASP A 9 -5.89 -9.46 0.09
CA ASP A 9 -7.11 -9.91 0.75
C ASP A 9 -6.84 -9.98 2.25
N VAL A 10 -7.82 -9.61 3.05
CA VAL A 10 -7.67 -9.68 4.52
C VAL A 10 -7.96 -11.10 4.98
N LYS A 11 -7.08 -11.65 5.80
CA LYS A 11 -7.27 -12.99 6.34
C LYS A 11 -8.52 -13.06 7.21
N PRO A 12 -9.35 -14.10 7.04
CA PRO A 12 -10.52 -14.27 7.89
C PRO A 12 -10.12 -14.34 9.37
N GLY A 13 -10.84 -13.61 10.19
CA GLY A 13 -10.57 -13.57 11.63
C GLY A 13 -9.53 -12.55 12.05
N GLN A 14 -8.88 -11.87 11.10
CA GLN A 14 -7.84 -10.89 11.39
C GLN A 14 -8.31 -9.45 11.16
N GLU A 15 -9.58 -9.26 10.85
CA GLU A 15 -10.07 -7.95 10.41
C GLU A 15 -9.80 -6.83 11.41
N GLN A 16 -10.04 -7.08 12.68
CA GLN A 16 -9.86 -6.04 13.69
C GLN A 16 -8.40 -5.66 13.88
N GLU A 17 -7.53 -6.65 13.96
CA GLU A 17 -6.11 -6.41 14.11
C GLU A 17 -5.52 -5.73 12.85
N TYR A 18 -6.01 -6.13 11.68
CA TYR A 18 -5.64 -5.52 10.42
C TYR A 18 -5.99 -4.03 10.39
N ILE A 19 -7.23 -3.67 10.72
CA ILE A 19 -7.68 -2.28 10.72
C ILE A 19 -6.85 -1.45 11.70
N LYS A 20 -6.59 -2.00 12.87
CA LYS A 20 -5.78 -1.33 13.88
C LYS A 20 -4.37 -1.06 13.35
N PHE A 21 -3.75 -2.07 12.74
CA PHE A 21 -2.43 -1.91 12.14
C PHE A 21 -2.46 -0.88 11.02
N LEU A 22 -3.44 -0.96 10.14
CA LEU A 22 -3.57 -0.07 8.99
C LEU A 22 -3.65 1.39 9.42
N THR A 23 -4.50 1.68 10.40
CA THR A 23 -4.78 3.06 10.81
C THR A 23 -3.74 3.62 11.78
N GLN A 24 -3.16 2.78 12.63
CA GLN A 24 -2.25 3.24 13.67
C GLN A 24 -0.79 3.13 13.28
N GLU A 25 -0.45 2.29 12.34
CA GLU A 25 0.94 2.07 11.96
C GLU A 25 1.20 2.26 10.47
N LEU A 26 0.53 1.51 9.61
CA LEU A 26 0.89 1.50 8.19
C LEU A 26 0.71 2.86 7.54
N ALA A 27 -0.49 3.42 7.59
CA ALA A 27 -0.78 4.68 6.91
C ALA A 27 0.07 5.83 7.44
N PRO A 28 0.15 6.06 8.78
CA PRO A 28 0.98 7.16 9.28
C PRO A 28 2.45 7.02 8.94
N LYS A 29 2.97 5.79 8.98
CA LYS A 29 4.40 5.58 8.77
C LYS A 29 4.80 5.68 7.31
N VAL A 30 3.97 5.19 6.39
CA VAL A 30 4.29 5.35 4.96
C VAL A 30 4.22 6.81 4.54
N ILE A 31 3.31 7.59 5.12
CA ILE A 31 3.25 9.02 4.89
C ILE A 31 4.54 9.67 5.40
N ALA A 32 4.99 9.29 6.59
CA ALA A 32 6.22 9.82 7.16
C ALA A 32 7.46 9.46 6.34
N LEU A 33 7.42 8.33 5.63
CA LEU A 33 8.51 7.93 4.73
C LEU A 33 8.53 8.73 3.43
N GLY A 34 7.46 9.47 3.14
CA GLY A 34 7.41 10.33 1.97
C GLY A 34 6.44 9.89 0.89
N LEU A 35 5.66 8.84 1.13
CA LEU A 35 4.67 8.40 0.17
C LEU A 35 3.39 9.23 0.34
N GLN A 36 2.91 9.82 -0.75
CA GLN A 36 1.65 10.54 -0.73
C GLN A 36 0.53 9.58 -1.09
N LEU A 37 -0.31 9.26 -0.13
CA LEU A 37 -1.43 8.35 -0.37
C LEU A 37 -2.45 9.02 -1.29
N THR A 38 -2.89 8.29 -2.30
CA THR A 38 -3.79 8.82 -3.32
C THR A 38 -5.16 8.18 -3.28
N ASP A 39 -5.22 6.88 -3.09
CA ASP A 39 -6.48 6.17 -3.14
C ASP A 39 -6.38 4.86 -2.37
N ALA A 40 -7.52 4.41 -1.93
CA ALA A 40 -7.68 3.08 -1.37
C ALA A 40 -9.15 2.72 -1.49
N TRP A 41 -9.44 1.49 -1.86
CA TRP A 41 -10.81 1.04 -1.84
C TRP A 41 -10.91 -0.46 -1.58
N TYR A 42 -12.11 -0.84 -1.18
CA TYR A 42 -12.42 -2.17 -0.72
C TYR A 42 -13.44 -2.77 -1.69
N ASN A 43 -13.10 -3.90 -2.26
CA ASN A 43 -13.99 -4.58 -3.19
C ASN A 43 -14.85 -5.58 -2.42
N MET A 44 -16.13 -5.33 -2.36
CA MET A 44 -17.05 -6.18 -1.60
C MET A 44 -17.66 -7.30 -2.42
N TYR A 45 -17.65 -7.17 -3.74
CA TYR A 45 -18.29 -8.12 -4.64
C TYR A 45 -17.42 -8.37 -5.84
N GLY A 46 -17.52 -9.58 -6.40
CA GLY A 46 -16.84 -9.91 -7.63
C GLY A 46 -15.46 -10.50 -7.42
N ASP A 47 -14.78 -10.76 -8.53
CA ASP A 47 -13.45 -11.34 -8.53
C ASP A 47 -12.40 -10.23 -8.33
N GLY A 48 -11.22 -10.62 -7.94
CA GLY A 48 -10.12 -9.70 -7.77
C GLY A 48 -9.79 -9.44 -6.31
N PRO A 49 -8.76 -8.64 -6.04
CA PRO A 49 -8.33 -8.39 -4.68
C PRO A 49 -9.38 -7.62 -3.88
N GLN A 50 -9.43 -7.92 -2.61
CA GLN A 50 -10.37 -7.31 -1.70
C GLN A 50 -10.02 -5.85 -1.41
N VAL A 51 -8.74 -5.54 -1.34
CA VAL A 51 -8.24 -4.20 -1.03
C VAL A 51 -7.27 -3.74 -2.09
N MET A 52 -7.41 -2.50 -2.51
CA MET A 52 -6.44 -1.82 -3.38
C MET A 52 -6.04 -0.52 -2.69
N ALA A 53 -4.75 -0.25 -2.68
CA ALA A 53 -4.21 0.98 -2.11
C ALA A 53 -3.15 1.54 -3.03
N GLY A 54 -3.02 2.86 -3.05
CA GLY A 54 -2.02 3.52 -3.88
C GLY A 54 -1.42 4.73 -3.25
N GLY A 55 -0.18 5.02 -3.63
CA GLY A 55 0.52 6.22 -3.22
C GLY A 55 1.53 6.62 -4.27
N ILE A 56 1.89 7.89 -4.29
CA ILE A 56 2.77 8.44 -5.31
C ILE A 56 4.01 9.09 -4.72
N THR A 57 5.08 9.12 -5.55
CA THR A 57 6.25 9.98 -5.34
C THR A 57 6.50 10.76 -6.62
N GLU A 58 7.28 11.83 -6.53
CA GLU A 58 7.58 12.63 -7.70
C GLU A 58 8.51 11.91 -8.67
N ASP A 59 9.49 11.20 -8.16
CA ASP A 59 10.45 10.51 -9.02
C ASP A 59 10.72 9.10 -8.55
N LEU A 60 11.41 8.34 -9.39
CA LEU A 60 11.72 6.96 -9.12
C LEU A 60 12.69 6.80 -7.95
N ALA A 61 13.64 7.72 -7.82
CA ALA A 61 14.61 7.65 -6.73
C ALA A 61 13.92 7.72 -5.37
N ALA A 62 12.94 8.61 -5.23
CA ALA A 62 12.16 8.72 -3.99
C ALA A 62 11.39 7.43 -3.71
N MET A 63 10.80 6.82 -4.73
CA MET A 63 10.09 5.56 -4.57
C MET A 63 11.04 4.44 -4.14
N GLN A 64 12.19 4.34 -4.79
CA GLN A 64 13.18 3.31 -4.45
C GLN A 64 13.70 3.49 -3.04
N GLU A 65 13.87 4.73 -2.61
CA GLU A 65 14.33 5.05 -1.27
C GLU A 65 13.33 4.57 -0.21
N ILE A 66 12.05 4.78 -0.46
CA ILE A 66 11.00 4.30 0.43
C ILE A 66 11.01 2.76 0.49
N LEU A 67 11.01 2.12 -0.67
CA LEU A 67 10.89 0.66 -0.74
C LEU A 67 12.12 -0.08 -0.23
N SER A 68 13.27 0.57 -0.17
CA SER A 68 14.49 -0.02 0.38
C SER A 68 14.71 0.37 1.84
N ASN A 69 13.86 1.20 2.41
CA ASN A 69 13.98 1.61 3.79
C ASN A 69 13.61 0.44 4.72
N PRO A 70 14.45 0.14 5.73
CA PRO A 70 14.15 -0.93 6.67
C PRO A 70 12.79 -0.79 7.36
N GLU A 71 12.35 0.43 7.58
CA GLU A 71 11.04 0.67 8.20
C GLU A 71 9.89 0.22 7.29
N TRP A 72 10.02 0.45 5.97
CA TRP A 72 9.06 -0.07 5.01
C TRP A 72 9.05 -1.60 5.03
N GLU A 73 10.22 -2.21 5.05
CA GLU A 73 10.34 -3.66 5.05
C GLU A 73 9.68 -4.28 6.28
N GLU A 74 9.83 -3.64 7.44
CA GLU A 74 9.16 -4.09 8.66
C GLU A 74 7.65 -3.96 8.57
N LEU A 75 7.18 -2.85 8.02
CA LEU A 75 5.74 -2.64 7.84
C LEU A 75 5.15 -3.66 6.88
N GLU A 76 5.84 -3.92 5.78
CA GLU A 76 5.39 -4.91 4.80
C GLU A 76 5.34 -6.31 5.40
N ALA A 77 6.36 -6.68 6.16
CA ALA A 77 6.40 -7.98 6.82
C ALA A 77 5.25 -8.12 7.81
N LYS A 78 4.94 -7.06 8.55
CA LYS A 78 3.83 -7.09 9.50
C LYS A 78 2.49 -7.16 8.80
N LEU A 79 2.34 -6.42 7.69
CA LEU A 79 1.12 -6.48 6.89
C LEU A 79 0.86 -7.92 6.43
N LEU A 80 1.90 -8.62 6.00
CA LEU A 80 1.78 -9.99 5.50
C LEU A 80 1.25 -10.97 6.55
N THR A 81 1.31 -10.64 7.83
CA THR A 81 0.73 -11.49 8.86
C THR A 81 -0.80 -11.40 8.92
N PHE A 82 -1.36 -10.33 8.34
CA PHE A 82 -2.80 -10.08 8.36
C PHE A 82 -3.50 -10.34 7.02
N VAL A 83 -2.74 -10.49 5.93
CA VAL A 83 -3.31 -10.52 4.59
C VAL A 83 -2.78 -11.69 3.78
N ASP A 84 -3.55 -12.04 2.73
CA ASP A 84 -3.19 -13.05 1.74
C ASP A 84 -3.16 -12.42 0.35
N ASN A 85 -2.49 -13.07 -0.58
CA ASN A 85 -2.46 -12.65 -1.99
C ASN A 85 -1.95 -11.23 -2.17
N TYR A 86 -0.96 -10.87 -1.37
CA TYR A 86 -0.35 -9.55 -1.44
C TYR A 86 0.42 -9.38 -2.74
N ARG A 87 0.17 -8.27 -3.43
CA ARG A 87 0.91 -7.90 -4.65
C ARG A 87 1.32 -6.46 -4.58
N ARG A 88 2.47 -6.18 -5.16
CA ARG A 88 3.06 -4.85 -5.18
C ARG A 88 3.56 -4.53 -6.58
N ARG A 89 3.19 -3.36 -7.09
CA ARG A 89 3.65 -2.86 -8.39
C ARG A 89 4.02 -1.41 -8.27
N VAL A 90 5.02 -1.00 -9.04
CA VAL A 90 5.35 0.41 -9.22
C VAL A 90 5.14 0.72 -10.70
N VAL A 91 4.37 1.75 -10.98
CA VAL A 91 4.12 2.19 -12.35
C VAL A 91 4.45 3.66 -12.49
N GLU A 92 4.88 4.04 -13.67
CA GLU A 92 5.09 5.44 -13.98
C GLU A 92 3.76 6.05 -14.43
N THR A 93 3.43 7.23 -13.90
CA THR A 93 2.24 7.94 -14.30
C THR A 93 2.67 9.25 -14.97
N THR A 94 1.93 9.65 -15.99
CA THR A 94 2.20 10.93 -16.62
C THR A 94 1.33 11.98 -15.98
N GLY A 95 1.95 13.03 -15.56
CA GLY A 95 1.28 14.19 -15.06
C GLY A 95 -0.05 14.00 -14.47
N GLY A 96 -0.35 14.52 -13.55
CA GLY A 96 -1.51 14.67 -12.91
C GLY A 96 -2.49 13.58 -12.96
N PHE A 97 -3.09 13.30 -13.93
CA PHE A 97 -4.27 12.56 -13.85
C PHE A 97 -4.42 11.61 -14.96
N GLN A 98 -4.48 10.42 -14.60
CA GLN A 98 -4.59 9.34 -15.53
C GLN A 98 -5.73 8.46 -15.17
N LEU A 99 -6.51 8.13 -16.10
CA LEU A 99 -7.61 7.23 -15.87
C LEU A 99 -7.44 5.94 -16.61
#